data_30e0d143dff31cc336e1feccae40fd67
#
_entry.id   30e0d143dff31cc336e1feccae40fd67
#
_cell.length_a   1.000
_cell.length_b   1.000
_cell.length_c   1.000
_cell.angle_alpha   90.00
_cell.angle_beta   90.00
_cell.angle_gamma   90.00
#
_symmetry.space_group_name_H-M   'P 1'
#
loop_
_entity.id
_entity.type
_entity.pdbx_description
1 polymer ?
#
loop_
_entity_poly.entity_id
_entity_poly.type
_entity_poly.pdbx_seq_one_letter_code
_entity_poly.pdbx_strand_id
1 'polypeptide(L)'
;MEGQLKKKLIKYLLEDKVCNLVTEIFSTEGESVPAPNTEVFLRRSIIEPAEPGFSYQPLLLKEENTLRFFEPIAKEERLIILGGGHISKYLCEFAAKTGFAVWVIDERQEFANKERFPEAKNVICGEFKTVLPELHINKNDYVAIVTRGHSC
;
A
#
# COMPACT_ATOMS: atom_id res chain seq x y z
N MET A 1 -0.35 -20.36 -16.32
CA MET A 1 -1.21 -19.18 -16.19
C MET A 1 -0.81 -18.31 -15.00
N GLU A 2 -0.68 -18.82 -13.77
CA GLU A 2 -0.26 -18.05 -12.58
C GLU A 2 1.10 -17.34 -12.69
N GLY A 3 2.09 -17.98 -13.32
CA GLY A 3 3.42 -17.38 -13.50
C GLY A 3 3.44 -16.13 -14.38
N GLN A 4 2.57 -16.05 -15.38
CA GLN A 4 2.44 -14.86 -16.24
C GLN A 4 1.74 -13.73 -15.51
N LEU A 5 0.68 -14.03 -14.75
CA LEU A 5 -0.04 -13.05 -13.93
C LEU A 5 0.90 -12.41 -12.90
N LYS A 6 1.66 -13.24 -12.18
CA LYS A 6 2.64 -12.78 -11.19
C LYS A 6 3.71 -11.87 -11.82
N LYS A 7 4.24 -12.22 -12.99
CA LYS A 7 5.20 -11.37 -13.72
C LYS A 7 4.57 -10.03 -14.12
N LYS A 8 3.32 -10.02 -14.57
CA LYS A 8 2.59 -8.79 -14.93
C LYS A 8 2.39 -7.91 -13.71
N LEU A 9 1.95 -8.45 -12.57
CA LEU A 9 1.80 -7.69 -11.31
C LEU A 9 3.13 -7.06 -10.85
N ILE A 10 4.22 -7.83 -10.85
CA ILE A 10 5.54 -7.32 -10.48
C ILE A 10 5.94 -6.16 -11.41
N LYS A 11 5.71 -6.30 -12.72
CA LYS A 11 5.99 -5.22 -13.67
C LYS A 11 5.21 -3.94 -13.35
N TYR A 12 3.90 -4.05 -13.04
CA TYR A 12 3.08 -2.89 -12.66
C TYR A 12 3.63 -2.19 -11.42
N LEU A 13 3.98 -2.96 -10.38
CA LEU A 13 4.57 -2.40 -9.15
C LEU A 13 5.93 -1.73 -9.39
N LEU A 14 6.76 -2.29 -10.27
CA LEU A 14 8.04 -1.68 -10.62
C LEU A 14 7.89 -0.39 -11.45
N GLU A 15 6.84 -0.30 -12.27
CA GLU A 15 6.51 0.88 -13.07
C GLU A 15 5.65 1.91 -12.32
N ASP A 16 5.43 1.73 -11.01
CA ASP A 16 4.55 2.56 -10.16
C ASP A 16 3.14 2.72 -10.75
N LYS A 17 2.63 1.66 -11.38
CA LYS A 17 1.27 1.62 -11.93
C LYS A 17 0.30 0.99 -10.94
N VAL A 18 -0.91 1.51 -10.94
CA VAL A 18 -2.05 0.92 -10.21
C VAL A 18 -2.76 -0.05 -11.14
N CYS A 19 -3.21 -1.18 -10.60
CA CYS A 19 -4.10 -2.10 -11.31
C CYS A 19 -5.05 -2.78 -10.33
N ASN A 20 -6.13 -3.38 -10.80
CA ASN A 20 -6.90 -4.32 -10.00
C ASN A 20 -6.48 -5.75 -10.31
N LEU A 21 -6.22 -6.53 -9.28
CA LEU A 21 -6.29 -7.98 -9.36
C LEU A 21 -7.75 -8.37 -9.19
N VAL A 22 -8.32 -9.00 -10.22
CA VAL A 22 -9.70 -9.47 -10.19
C VAL A 22 -9.70 -10.97 -9.99
N THR A 23 -10.39 -11.43 -8.96
CA THR A 23 -10.66 -12.85 -8.72
C THR A 23 -12.14 -13.10 -8.98
N GLU A 24 -12.42 -13.95 -9.97
CA GLU A 24 -13.77 -14.40 -10.31
C GLU A 24 -13.98 -15.81 -9.80
N ILE A 25 -15.07 -16.01 -9.10
CA ILE A 25 -15.53 -17.31 -8.59
C ILE A 25 -16.86 -17.59 -9.30
N PHE A 26 -16.95 -18.69 -10.02
CA PHE A 26 -18.18 -19.09 -10.71
C PHE A 26 -18.41 -20.58 -10.57
N SER A 27 -19.67 -20.98 -10.61
CA SER A 27 -20.10 -22.37 -10.60
C SER A 27 -20.79 -22.75 -11.90
N THR A 28 -20.79 -24.04 -12.22
CA THR A 28 -21.50 -24.56 -13.39
C THR A 28 -23.01 -24.68 -13.17
N GLU A 29 -23.48 -24.59 -11.93
CA GLU A 29 -24.88 -24.83 -11.56
C GLU A 29 -25.75 -23.57 -11.52
N GLY A 30 -25.20 -22.41 -11.89
CA GLY A 30 -25.99 -21.18 -12.05
C GLY A 30 -26.29 -20.42 -10.76
N GLU A 31 -25.72 -20.81 -9.63
CA GLU A 31 -25.86 -20.08 -8.35
C GLU A 31 -24.65 -19.20 -8.06
N SER A 32 -24.90 -17.96 -7.63
CA SER A 32 -23.84 -16.99 -7.30
C SER A 32 -23.09 -17.31 -6.00
N VAL A 33 -23.65 -18.18 -5.16
CA VAL A 33 -22.97 -18.79 -4.00
C VAL A 33 -23.11 -20.30 -4.14
N PRO A 34 -22.01 -21.01 -4.40
CA PRO A 34 -22.06 -22.46 -4.59
C PRO A 34 -22.63 -23.17 -3.36
N ALA A 35 -23.54 -24.11 -3.55
CA ALA A 35 -23.97 -25.02 -2.51
C ALA A 35 -22.78 -25.88 -2.00
N PRO A 36 -22.83 -26.41 -0.79
CA PRO A 36 -21.84 -27.38 -0.34
C PRO A 36 -21.71 -28.51 -1.36
N ASN A 37 -20.49 -28.78 -1.82
CA ASN A 37 -20.11 -29.79 -2.83
C ASN A 37 -20.32 -29.39 -4.32
N THR A 38 -20.61 -28.15 -4.64
CA THR A 38 -20.61 -27.66 -6.04
C THR A 38 -19.17 -27.44 -6.51
N GLU A 39 -18.86 -27.86 -7.75
CA GLU A 39 -17.59 -27.50 -8.38
C GLU A 39 -17.51 -25.99 -8.61
N VAL A 40 -16.47 -25.37 -8.06
CA VAL A 40 -16.17 -23.94 -8.24
C VAL A 40 -14.92 -23.75 -9.07
N PHE A 41 -14.99 -22.79 -9.97
CA PHE A 41 -13.87 -22.39 -10.80
C PHE A 41 -13.38 -21.00 -10.37
N LEU A 42 -12.05 -20.84 -10.37
CA LEU A 42 -11.38 -19.59 -10.06
C LEU A 42 -10.67 -19.06 -11.31
N ARG A 43 -10.95 -17.83 -11.66
CA ARG A 43 -10.20 -17.11 -12.70
C ARG A 43 -9.64 -15.81 -12.13
N ARG A 44 -8.37 -15.53 -12.42
CA ARG A 44 -7.72 -14.26 -12.04
C ARG A 44 -7.28 -13.51 -13.27
N SER A 45 -7.51 -12.21 -13.25
CA SER A 45 -7.11 -11.27 -14.30
C SER A 45 -6.61 -9.96 -13.71
N ILE A 46 -6.03 -9.11 -14.55
CA ILE A 46 -5.59 -7.76 -14.17
C ILE A 46 -6.37 -6.79 -15.02
N ILE A 47 -6.99 -5.80 -14.37
CA ILE A 47 -7.70 -4.67 -15.00
C ILE A 47 -6.91 -3.39 -14.76
N GLU A 48 -6.75 -2.58 -15.79
CA GLU A 48 -6.08 -1.27 -15.74
C GLU A 48 -7.08 -0.15 -15.43
N PRO A 49 -6.63 1.03 -14.95
CA PRO A 49 -7.54 2.13 -14.56
C PRO A 49 -8.50 2.61 -15.63
N ALA A 50 -8.13 2.49 -16.90
CA ALA A 50 -8.97 2.88 -18.03
C ALA A 50 -10.02 1.84 -18.43
N GLU A 51 -9.97 0.63 -17.87
CA GLU A 51 -10.88 -0.45 -18.23
C GLU A 51 -12.18 -0.40 -17.39
N PRO A 52 -13.31 -0.81 -17.96
CA PRO A 52 -14.57 -0.91 -17.22
C PRO A 52 -14.43 -1.84 -15.99
N GLY A 53 -15.02 -1.42 -14.87
CA GLY A 53 -14.98 -2.18 -13.62
C GLY A 53 -13.77 -1.90 -12.73
N PHE A 54 -12.85 -1.00 -13.13
CA PHE A 54 -11.74 -0.61 -12.26
C PHE A 54 -12.23 0.06 -10.96
N SER A 55 -11.66 -0.31 -9.83
CA SER A 55 -11.97 0.28 -8.52
C SER A 55 -10.69 0.69 -7.78
N TYR A 56 -10.71 1.86 -7.14
CA TYR A 56 -9.63 2.31 -6.25
C TYR A 56 -9.73 1.74 -4.82
N GLN A 57 -10.79 1.01 -4.52
CA GLN A 57 -10.99 0.34 -3.24
C GLN A 57 -11.36 -1.13 -3.46
N PRO A 58 -11.10 -2.01 -2.49
CA PRO A 58 -11.58 -3.38 -2.56
C PRO A 58 -13.10 -3.41 -2.79
N LEU A 59 -13.53 -4.15 -3.78
CA LEU A 59 -14.93 -4.23 -4.20
C LEU A 59 -15.31 -5.68 -4.44
N LEU A 60 -16.43 -6.11 -3.88
CA LEU A 60 -17.06 -7.38 -4.17
C LEU A 60 -18.37 -7.14 -4.94
N LEU A 61 -18.42 -7.63 -6.16
CA LEU A 61 -19.63 -7.64 -6.97
C LEU A 61 -20.20 -9.05 -7.03
N LYS A 62 -21.50 -9.14 -6.84
CA LYS A 62 -22.29 -10.36 -6.99
C LYS A 62 -23.17 -10.24 -8.24
N GLU A 63 -22.93 -11.08 -9.21
CA GLU A 63 -23.76 -11.26 -10.40
C GLU A 63 -24.45 -12.63 -10.33
N GLU A 64 -25.41 -12.92 -11.21
CA GLU A 64 -26.25 -14.12 -11.09
C GLU A 64 -25.46 -15.41 -10.83
N ASN A 65 -24.33 -15.63 -11.52
CA ASN A 65 -23.55 -16.86 -11.42
C ASN A 65 -22.07 -16.62 -11.09
N THR A 66 -21.70 -15.39 -10.74
CA THR A 66 -20.29 -15.03 -10.57
C THR A 66 -20.13 -14.07 -9.38
N LEU A 67 -19.17 -14.36 -8.52
CA LEU A 67 -18.63 -13.41 -7.57
C LEU A 67 -17.32 -12.84 -8.15
N ARG A 68 -17.23 -11.51 -8.21
CA ARG A 68 -15.99 -10.83 -8.62
C ARG A 68 -15.45 -10.02 -7.46
N PHE A 69 -14.23 -10.34 -7.07
CA PHE A 69 -13.51 -9.57 -6.07
C PHE A 69 -12.41 -8.77 -6.75
N PHE A 70 -12.44 -7.45 -6.58
CA PHE A 70 -11.50 -6.48 -7.12
C PHE A 70 -10.57 -6.03 -5.99
N GLU A 71 -9.29 -6.30 -6.15
CA GLU A 71 -8.24 -5.89 -5.20
C GLU A 71 -7.35 -4.85 -5.89
N PRO A 72 -7.40 -3.57 -5.47
CA PRO A 72 -6.49 -2.56 -6.00
C PRO A 72 -5.07 -2.89 -5.56
N ILE A 73 -4.19 -3.02 -6.53
CA ILE A 73 -2.76 -3.26 -6.33
C ILE A 73 -2.03 -1.99 -6.73
N ALA A 74 -1.41 -1.37 -5.76
CA ALA A 74 -0.58 -0.18 -5.95
C ALA A 74 0.67 -0.31 -5.09
N LYS A 75 1.69 0.46 -5.43
CA LYS A 75 2.83 0.63 -4.53
C LYS A 75 2.38 1.43 -3.31
N GLU A 76 2.81 0.99 -2.14
CA GLU A 76 2.50 1.65 -0.89
C GLU A 76 3.07 3.09 -0.89
N GLU A 77 2.21 4.08 -0.63
CA GLU A 77 2.64 5.47 -0.48
C GLU A 77 3.41 5.64 0.83
N ARG A 78 4.55 6.32 0.77
CA ARG A 78 5.42 6.50 1.91
C ARG A 78 5.36 7.94 2.41
N LEU A 79 5.15 8.12 3.73
CA LEU A 79 5.33 9.39 4.40
C LEU A 79 6.64 9.40 5.18
N ILE A 80 7.55 10.29 4.81
CA ILE A 80 8.83 10.49 5.47
C ILE A 80 8.70 11.71 6.39
N ILE A 81 8.83 11.51 7.69
CA ILE A 81 8.75 12.56 8.72
C ILE A 81 10.16 12.89 9.18
N LEU A 82 10.61 14.11 8.91
CA LEU A 82 11.88 14.63 9.39
C LEU A 82 11.67 15.37 10.71
N GLY A 83 12.23 14.82 11.79
CA GLY A 83 12.06 15.26 13.17
C GLY A 83 11.10 14.36 13.97
N GLY A 84 11.55 13.83 15.09
CA GLY A 84 10.82 12.89 15.97
C GLY A 84 10.10 13.55 17.14
N GLY A 85 9.72 14.84 17.05
CA GLY A 85 9.09 15.61 18.11
C GLY A 85 7.66 15.14 18.48
N HIS A 86 6.96 15.93 19.30
CA HIS A 86 5.61 15.60 19.74
C HIS A 86 4.60 15.59 18.58
N ILE A 87 4.67 16.57 17.69
CA ILE A 87 3.78 16.64 16.51
C ILE A 87 3.96 15.40 15.64
N SER A 88 5.21 14.98 15.43
CA SER A 88 5.55 13.82 14.61
C SER A 88 4.94 12.52 15.12
N LYS A 89 4.77 12.39 16.45
CA LYS A 89 4.14 11.22 17.05
C LYS A 89 2.70 11.08 16.58
N TYR A 90 1.89 12.14 16.68
CA TYR A 90 0.50 12.12 16.23
C TYR A 90 0.38 12.01 14.72
N LEU A 91 1.26 12.71 13.97
CA LEU A 91 1.29 12.61 12.52
C LEU A 91 1.58 11.17 12.07
N CYS A 92 2.54 10.48 12.69
CA CYS A 92 2.87 9.10 12.42
C CYS A 92 1.65 8.18 12.65
N GLU A 93 1.00 8.31 13.82
CA GLU A 93 -0.18 7.52 14.16
C GLU A 93 -1.32 7.70 13.17
N PHE A 94 -1.66 8.95 12.80
CA PHE A 94 -2.73 9.22 11.83
C PHE A 94 -2.37 8.73 10.43
N ALA A 95 -1.16 8.99 9.96
CA ALA A 95 -0.72 8.58 8.65
C ALA A 95 -0.70 7.05 8.51
N ALA A 96 -0.22 6.33 9.52
CA ALA A 96 -0.25 4.86 9.51
C ALA A 96 -1.69 4.32 9.47
N LYS A 97 -2.63 4.92 10.20
CA LYS A 97 -4.06 4.56 10.16
C LYS A 97 -4.73 4.85 8.83
N THR A 98 -4.22 5.79 8.06
CA THR A 98 -4.71 6.11 6.71
C THR A 98 -4.01 5.32 5.60
N GLY A 99 -3.10 4.40 5.95
CA GLY A 99 -2.49 3.46 5.00
C GLY A 99 -1.11 3.86 4.49
N PHE A 100 -0.51 4.95 5.01
CA PHE A 100 0.87 5.30 4.65
C PHE A 100 1.90 4.38 5.31
N ALA A 101 2.94 4.03 4.57
CA ALA A 101 4.17 3.49 5.12
C ALA A 101 4.99 4.62 5.77
N VAL A 102 4.83 4.83 7.07
CA VAL A 102 5.49 5.96 7.75
C VAL A 102 6.93 5.64 8.09
N TRP A 103 7.82 6.57 7.73
CA TRP A 103 9.23 6.56 8.10
C TRP A 103 9.53 7.80 8.92
N VAL A 104 10.15 7.64 10.10
CA VAL A 104 10.52 8.76 10.98
C VAL A 104 12.03 8.83 11.09
N ILE A 105 12.58 10.05 10.97
CA ILE A 105 14.01 10.31 11.01
C ILE A 105 14.27 11.45 11.99
N ASP A 106 15.17 11.23 12.93
CA ASP A 106 15.69 12.28 13.84
C ASP A 106 17.16 11.98 14.18
N GLU A 107 17.93 12.99 14.39
CA GLU A 107 19.36 12.85 14.73
C GLU A 107 19.57 12.36 16.15
N ARG A 108 18.59 12.52 17.01
CA ARG A 108 18.64 12.22 18.45
C ARG A 108 17.98 10.87 18.74
N GLN A 109 18.72 9.97 19.36
CA GLN A 109 18.25 8.61 19.66
C GLN A 109 16.97 8.58 20.51
N GLU A 110 16.81 9.50 21.46
CA GLU A 110 15.62 9.60 22.30
C GLU A 110 14.36 10.00 21.52
N PHE A 111 14.51 10.58 20.32
CA PHE A 111 13.41 10.96 19.41
C PHE A 111 13.27 10.03 18.21
N ALA A 112 14.28 9.22 17.91
CA ALA A 112 14.27 8.26 16.81
C ALA A 112 14.33 6.83 17.34
N ASN A 113 13.26 6.35 17.96
CA ASN A 113 13.17 4.99 18.46
C ASN A 113 11.78 4.38 18.24
N LYS A 114 11.72 3.05 18.21
CA LYS A 114 10.50 2.30 17.89
C LYS A 114 9.45 2.34 19.01
N GLU A 115 9.87 2.53 20.24
CA GLU A 115 8.95 2.67 21.39
C GLU A 115 8.12 3.95 21.27
N ARG A 116 8.75 5.01 20.73
CA ARG A 116 8.09 6.28 20.50
C ARG A 116 7.18 6.27 19.29
N PHE A 117 7.51 5.48 18.26
CA PHE A 117 6.80 5.38 16.98
C PHE A 117 6.46 3.92 16.66
N PRO A 118 5.58 3.28 17.44
CA PRO A 118 5.22 1.86 17.24
C PRO A 118 4.56 1.61 15.88
N GLU A 119 3.80 2.58 15.35
CA GLU A 119 3.11 2.48 14.06
C GLU A 119 4.04 2.72 12.86
N ALA A 120 5.19 3.38 13.04
CA ALA A 120 6.10 3.64 11.93
C ALA A 120 6.62 2.33 11.32
N LYS A 121 6.67 2.26 9.99
CA LYS A 121 7.31 1.14 9.30
C LYS A 121 8.81 1.11 9.57
N ASN A 122 9.45 2.29 9.52
CA ASN A 122 10.86 2.46 9.85
C ASN A 122 11.09 3.69 10.75
N VAL A 123 12.06 3.57 11.64
CA VAL A 123 12.56 4.68 12.46
C VAL A 123 14.08 4.68 12.33
N ILE A 124 14.63 5.80 11.88
CA ILE A 124 16.06 5.95 11.58
C ILE A 124 16.64 7.06 12.46
N CYS A 125 17.65 6.73 13.25
CA CYS A 125 18.47 7.70 13.98
C CYS A 125 19.70 8.06 13.13
N GLY A 126 19.80 9.32 12.72
CA GLY A 126 20.95 9.79 11.93
C GLY A 126 20.76 11.20 11.39
N GLU A 127 21.87 11.80 10.98
CA GLU A 127 21.88 13.12 10.38
C GLU A 127 21.10 13.14 9.05
N PHE A 128 20.25 14.14 8.84
CA PHE A 128 19.44 14.26 7.63
C PHE A 128 20.28 14.26 6.34
N LYS A 129 21.43 14.91 6.36
CA LYS A 129 22.35 14.98 5.21
C LYS A 129 22.88 13.62 4.78
N THR A 130 23.04 12.70 5.74
CA THR A 130 23.52 11.34 5.50
C THR A 130 22.37 10.41 5.09
N VAL A 131 21.24 10.50 5.81
CA VAL A 131 20.13 9.56 5.64
C VAL A 131 19.32 9.84 4.35
N LEU A 132 19.04 11.12 4.04
CA LEU A 132 18.16 11.47 2.91
C LEU A 132 18.63 10.93 1.55
N PRO A 133 19.94 10.97 1.18
CA PRO A 133 20.40 10.40 -0.09
C PRO A 133 20.16 8.90 -0.22
N GLU A 134 20.19 8.16 0.91
CA GLU A 134 20.02 6.71 0.93
C GLU A 134 18.55 6.27 0.81
N LEU A 135 17.60 7.18 1.06
CA LEU A 135 16.17 6.86 1.03
C LEU A 135 15.61 6.65 -0.38
N HIS A 136 16.34 7.05 -1.43
CA HIS A 136 15.87 6.98 -2.81
C HIS A 136 14.43 7.51 -2.96
N ILE A 137 14.23 8.78 -2.52
CA ILE A 137 12.92 9.44 -2.55
C ILE A 137 12.41 9.50 -3.99
N ASN A 138 11.14 9.16 -4.19
CA ASN A 138 10.50 9.11 -5.49
C ASN A 138 9.13 9.83 -5.48
N LYS A 139 8.45 9.86 -6.63
CA LYS A 139 7.18 10.59 -6.82
C LYS A 139 6.00 10.13 -5.94
N ASN A 140 6.09 8.92 -5.34
CA ASN A 140 5.05 8.37 -4.46
C ASN A 140 5.38 8.62 -2.98
N ASP A 141 6.42 9.39 -2.70
CA ASP A 141 6.81 9.74 -1.34
C ASP A 141 6.33 11.14 -0.99
N TYR A 142 5.87 11.28 0.23
CA TYR A 142 5.51 12.55 0.85
C TYR A 142 6.55 12.84 1.94
N VAL A 143 6.95 14.09 2.05
CA VAL A 143 7.93 14.52 3.07
C VAL A 143 7.31 15.58 3.97
N ALA A 144 7.27 15.32 5.26
CA ALA A 144 6.86 16.28 6.28
C ALA A 144 8.07 16.69 7.13
N ILE A 145 8.39 17.98 7.11
CA ILE A 145 9.50 18.54 7.90
C ILE A 145 8.93 19.14 9.18
N VAL A 146 9.23 18.51 10.32
CA VAL A 146 8.69 18.86 11.65
C VAL A 146 9.85 19.07 12.65
N THR A 147 10.86 19.78 12.19
CA THR A 147 12.05 20.11 12.99
C THR A 147 11.84 21.36 13.87
N ARG A 148 12.66 21.53 14.91
CA ARG A 148 12.57 22.67 15.85
C ARG A 148 13.11 24.00 15.30
N GLY A 149 13.72 24.03 14.14
CA GLY A 149 14.33 25.23 13.58
C GLY A 149 14.46 25.17 12.07
N HIS A 150 14.61 26.33 11.45
CA HIS A 150 14.75 26.49 9.99
C HIS A 150 16.21 26.46 9.51
N SER A 151 17.14 26.01 10.36
CA SER A 151 18.58 25.98 10.08
C SER A 151 19.08 24.57 9.74
N CYS A 152 18.36 23.90 8.83
CA CYS A 152 18.81 22.63 8.25
C CYS A 152 19.28 22.85 6.83
#